data_44b36d6a47b739c57991e201a6865f4d
#
_entry.id   44b36d6a47b739c57991e201a6865f4d
#
_cell.length_a   1.000
_cell.length_b   1.000
_cell.length_c   1.000
_cell.angle_alpha   90.00
_cell.angle_beta   90.00
_cell.angle_gamma   90.00
#
_symmetry.space_group_name_H-M   'P 1'
#
loop_
_entity.id
_entity.type
_entity.pdbx_description
1 polymer ?
#
loop_
_entity_poly.entity_id
_entity_poly.type
_entity_poly.pdbx_seq_one_letter_code
_entity_poly.pdbx_strand_id
1 'polypeptide(L)'
;KSTLMNLLGCLDTPTRGRYLLEGVDVADYRDDELAEIRATRLGFVFQSFNLLPRATVLRNVVLPLIYTACPRKERELRAHAALRSVSLDERLYDHRSNELSGGQMQRVAIARALVNDPALILADEPTGNLDTATGDMVLNTFKRLRDAGKTIVLITHEPDVAAHADRVVHIRDGRLYEGAHGGEGARP
;
A
#
# COMPACT_ATOMS: atom_id res chain seq x y z
N LYS A 1 5.03 12.63 8.78
CA LYS A 1 4.24 11.62 8.04
C LYS A 1 5.03 10.32 7.92
N SER A 2 6.25 10.36 7.38
CA SER A 2 7.10 9.17 7.16
C SER A 2 7.35 8.37 8.45
N THR A 3 7.60 9.02 9.59
CA THR A 3 7.77 8.35 10.89
C THR A 3 6.55 7.52 11.25
N LEU A 4 5.33 8.08 11.11
CA LEU A 4 4.11 7.32 11.39
C LEU A 4 3.95 6.15 10.42
N MET A 5 4.25 6.35 9.14
CA MET A 5 4.21 5.27 8.16
C MET A 5 5.18 4.13 8.51
N ASN A 6 6.39 4.47 8.97
CA ASN A 6 7.38 3.48 9.39
C ASN A 6 6.89 2.67 10.60
N LEU A 7 6.26 3.33 11.59
CA LEU A 7 5.66 2.65 12.74
C LEU A 7 4.52 1.74 12.31
N LEU A 8 3.56 2.24 11.52
CA LEU A 8 2.44 1.44 11.02
C LEU A 8 2.90 0.30 10.10
N GLY A 9 4.00 0.53 9.38
CA GLY A 9 4.64 -0.45 8.51
C GLY A 9 5.54 -1.45 9.21
N CYS A 10 5.64 -1.39 10.54
CA CYS A 10 6.57 -2.21 11.33
C CYS A 10 8.03 -2.12 10.82
N LEU A 11 8.41 -0.96 10.25
CA LEU A 11 9.78 -0.66 9.82
C LEU A 11 10.59 0.01 10.95
N ASP A 12 9.89 0.48 11.98
CA ASP A 12 10.42 1.08 13.19
C ASP A 12 9.54 0.71 14.38
N THR A 13 10.04 0.83 15.60
CA THR A 13 9.31 0.53 16.84
C THR A 13 9.02 1.80 17.61
N PRO A 14 7.84 1.93 18.26
CA PRO A 14 7.52 3.11 19.06
C PRO A 14 8.40 3.16 20.32
N THR A 15 8.96 4.32 20.62
CA THR A 15 9.72 4.54 21.88
C THR A 15 8.83 4.40 23.12
N ARG A 16 7.53 4.69 22.98
CA ARG A 16 6.50 4.56 24.03
C ARG A 16 5.14 4.37 23.40
N GLY A 17 4.23 3.72 24.12
CA GLY A 17 2.88 3.46 23.66
C GLY A 17 2.73 2.04 23.15
N ARG A 18 1.58 1.74 22.51
CA ARG A 18 1.27 0.41 21.97
C ARG A 18 0.85 0.55 20.51
N TYR A 19 1.17 -0.45 19.72
CA TYR A 19 0.64 -0.59 18.36
C TYR A 19 -0.11 -1.92 18.24
N LEU A 20 -1.43 -1.83 18.12
CA LEU A 20 -2.30 -3.00 17.97
C LEU A 20 -2.62 -3.22 16.49
N LEU A 21 -2.11 -4.29 15.91
CA LEU A 21 -2.47 -4.76 14.57
C LEU A 21 -3.37 -6.00 14.72
N GLU A 22 -4.60 -5.91 14.21
CA GLU A 22 -5.62 -6.96 14.38
C GLU A 22 -5.80 -7.40 15.85
N GLY A 23 -5.68 -6.45 16.80
CA GLY A 23 -5.82 -6.70 18.24
C GLY A 23 -4.55 -7.23 18.93
N VAL A 24 -3.49 -7.51 18.20
CA VAL A 24 -2.19 -7.98 18.74
C VAL A 24 -1.24 -6.80 18.89
N ASP A 25 -0.65 -6.63 20.08
CA ASP A 25 0.37 -5.60 20.32
C ASP A 25 1.70 -6.05 19.70
N VAL A 26 2.17 -5.28 18.73
CA VAL A 26 3.40 -5.56 17.99
C VAL A 26 4.56 -4.64 18.39
N ALA A 27 4.35 -3.76 19.38
CA ALA A 27 5.36 -2.78 19.77
C ALA A 27 6.64 -3.40 20.35
N ASP A 28 6.52 -4.56 21.02
CA ASP A 28 7.62 -5.27 21.66
C ASP A 28 8.14 -6.46 20.83
N TYR A 29 7.70 -6.59 19.56
CA TYR A 29 8.14 -7.68 18.70
C TYR A 29 9.59 -7.48 18.25
N ARG A 30 10.30 -8.61 18.12
CA ARG A 30 11.67 -8.63 17.59
C ARG A 30 11.66 -8.44 16.07
N ASP A 31 12.81 -8.12 15.51
CA ASP A 31 12.96 -7.83 14.07
C ASP A 31 12.49 -8.97 13.17
N ASP A 32 12.68 -10.23 13.57
CA ASP A 32 12.22 -11.42 12.84
C ASP A 32 10.69 -11.54 12.85
N GLU A 33 10.04 -11.26 13.98
CA GLU A 33 8.59 -11.25 14.13
C GLU A 33 7.96 -10.09 13.35
N LEU A 34 8.57 -8.90 13.41
CA LEU A 34 8.15 -7.75 12.60
C LEU A 34 8.33 -8.01 11.08
N ALA A 35 9.38 -8.75 10.69
CA ALA A 35 9.59 -9.14 9.30
C ALA A 35 8.49 -10.09 8.80
N GLU A 36 8.04 -11.03 9.64
CA GLU A 36 6.91 -11.91 9.33
C GLU A 36 5.60 -11.13 9.16
N ILE A 37 5.33 -10.17 10.05
CA ILE A 37 4.17 -9.26 9.95
C ILE A 37 4.22 -8.47 8.65
N ARG A 38 5.37 -7.86 8.33
CA ARG A 38 5.53 -7.13 7.06
C ARG A 38 5.27 -8.01 5.85
N ALA A 39 5.73 -9.25 5.89
CA ALA A 39 5.55 -10.18 4.77
C ALA A 39 4.12 -10.68 4.61
N THR A 40 3.35 -10.83 5.70
CA THR A 40 2.06 -11.52 5.70
C THR A 40 0.85 -10.62 5.93
N ARG A 41 1.00 -9.51 6.68
CA ARG A 41 -0.10 -8.66 7.13
C ARG A 41 -0.12 -7.27 6.53
N LEU A 42 1.00 -6.82 5.96
CA LEU A 42 1.14 -5.46 5.44
C LEU A 42 1.39 -5.47 3.93
N GLY A 43 0.73 -4.54 3.23
CA GLY A 43 0.99 -4.24 1.83
C GLY A 43 1.52 -2.81 1.69
N PHE A 44 2.55 -2.61 0.87
CA PHE A 44 3.15 -1.30 0.65
C PHE A 44 3.02 -0.85 -0.80
N VAL A 45 2.54 0.38 -0.97
CA VAL A 45 2.45 1.08 -2.26
C VAL A 45 3.19 2.41 -2.14
N PHE A 46 4.17 2.65 -2.99
CA PHE A 46 5.02 3.84 -2.94
C PHE A 46 4.83 4.73 -4.17
N GLN A 47 5.11 6.01 -4.03
CA GLN A 47 5.11 6.99 -5.11
C GLN A 47 6.04 6.57 -6.27
N SER A 48 7.23 6.03 -5.96
CA SER A 48 8.22 5.59 -6.95
C SER A 48 8.01 4.16 -7.44
N PHE A 49 6.83 3.56 -7.19
CA PHE A 49 6.46 2.19 -7.56
C PHE A 49 7.35 1.10 -6.93
N ASN A 50 8.65 1.32 -6.81
CA ASN A 50 9.66 0.41 -6.26
C ASN A 50 9.59 -1.01 -6.88
N LEU A 51 9.36 -1.07 -8.18
CA LEU A 51 9.40 -2.30 -8.95
C LEU A 51 10.85 -2.67 -9.32
N LEU A 52 11.14 -3.96 -9.37
CA LEU A 52 12.43 -4.46 -9.87
C LEU A 52 12.49 -4.26 -11.39
N PRO A 53 13.39 -3.38 -11.93
CA PRO A 53 13.34 -2.94 -13.33
C PRO A 53 13.62 -4.06 -14.33
N ARG A 54 14.39 -5.08 -13.92
CA ARG A 54 14.78 -6.22 -14.78
C ARG A 54 13.88 -7.43 -14.63
N ALA A 55 12.96 -7.41 -13.68
CA ALA A 55 11.98 -8.47 -13.46
C ALA A 55 10.71 -8.19 -14.28
N THR A 56 10.02 -9.24 -14.68
CA THR A 56 8.70 -9.12 -15.31
C THR A 56 7.65 -8.62 -14.31
N VAL A 57 6.53 -8.15 -14.80
CA VAL A 57 5.34 -7.82 -14.01
C VAL A 57 4.98 -8.97 -13.08
N LEU A 58 4.82 -10.17 -13.63
CA LEU A 58 4.48 -11.36 -12.84
C LEU A 58 5.52 -11.63 -11.74
N ARG A 59 6.81 -11.54 -12.04
CA ARG A 59 7.87 -11.74 -11.04
C ARG A 59 7.87 -10.69 -9.94
N ASN A 60 7.57 -9.43 -10.27
CA ASN A 60 7.41 -8.36 -9.26
C ASN A 60 6.30 -8.69 -8.27
N VAL A 61 5.16 -9.20 -8.76
CA VAL A 61 4.01 -9.54 -7.89
C VAL A 61 4.23 -10.84 -7.13
N VAL A 62 4.96 -11.81 -7.69
CA VAL A 62 5.34 -13.06 -6.99
C VAL A 62 6.31 -12.82 -5.84
N LEU A 63 7.11 -11.74 -5.90
CA LEU A 63 8.22 -11.50 -4.97
C LEU A 63 7.83 -11.62 -3.48
N PRO A 64 6.76 -10.98 -2.97
CA PRO A 64 6.38 -11.10 -1.57
C PRO A 64 6.04 -12.54 -1.14
N LEU A 65 5.48 -13.35 -2.04
CA LEU A 65 5.14 -14.74 -1.77
C LEU A 65 6.36 -15.65 -1.54
N ILE A 66 7.56 -15.20 -1.95
CA ILE A 66 8.80 -15.96 -1.74
C ILE A 66 9.21 -15.95 -0.26
N TYR A 67 8.85 -14.88 0.45
CA TYR A 67 9.17 -14.68 1.87
C TYR A 67 8.11 -15.22 2.82
N THR A 68 7.08 -15.89 2.29
CA THR A 68 6.02 -16.52 3.08
C THR A 68 6.02 -18.03 2.86
N ALA A 69 5.26 -18.76 3.65
CA ALA A 69 5.07 -20.22 3.51
C ALA A 69 4.26 -20.60 2.24
N CYS A 70 4.02 -19.69 1.29
CA CYS A 70 3.26 -19.96 0.08
C CYS A 70 3.97 -21.00 -0.80
N PRO A 71 3.32 -22.15 -1.12
CA PRO A 71 3.89 -23.17 -1.98
C PRO A 71 4.20 -22.63 -3.37
N ARG A 72 5.34 -23.03 -3.93
CA ARG A 72 5.80 -22.54 -5.25
C ARG A 72 4.73 -22.66 -6.35
N LYS A 73 3.96 -23.75 -6.34
CA LYS A 73 2.88 -24.02 -7.33
C LYS A 73 1.71 -23.00 -7.22
N GLU A 74 1.51 -22.38 -6.07
CA GLU A 74 0.41 -21.43 -5.84
C GLU A 74 0.81 -19.98 -6.12
N ARG A 75 2.10 -19.66 -6.12
CA ARG A 75 2.59 -18.28 -6.23
C ARG A 75 2.12 -17.57 -7.49
N GLU A 76 2.22 -18.24 -8.64
CA GLU A 76 1.78 -17.65 -9.91
C GLU A 76 0.26 -17.48 -9.95
N LEU A 77 -0.51 -18.47 -9.44
CA LEU A 77 -1.96 -18.36 -9.37
C LEU A 77 -2.41 -17.16 -8.53
N ARG A 78 -1.80 -16.95 -7.36
CA ARG A 78 -2.07 -15.79 -6.51
C ARG A 78 -1.66 -14.48 -7.19
N ALA A 79 -0.50 -14.44 -7.83
CA ALA A 79 -0.04 -13.27 -8.55
C ALA A 79 -0.97 -12.90 -9.72
N HIS A 80 -1.42 -13.88 -10.50
CA HIS A 80 -2.43 -13.66 -11.56
C HIS A 80 -3.75 -13.12 -10.98
N ALA A 81 -4.23 -13.66 -9.87
CA ALA A 81 -5.44 -13.17 -9.20
C ALA A 81 -5.28 -11.71 -8.75
N ALA A 82 -4.13 -11.36 -8.13
CA ALA A 82 -3.82 -10.01 -7.71
C ALA A 82 -3.74 -9.03 -8.89
N LEU A 83 -3.10 -9.42 -10.00
CA LEU A 83 -3.02 -8.59 -11.22
C LEU A 83 -4.40 -8.35 -11.86
N ARG A 84 -5.25 -9.37 -11.89
CA ARG A 84 -6.64 -9.22 -12.37
C ARG A 84 -7.46 -8.29 -11.48
N SER A 85 -7.28 -8.34 -10.16
CA SER A 85 -8.03 -7.47 -9.22
C SER A 85 -7.78 -5.98 -9.44
N VAL A 86 -6.61 -5.63 -9.98
CA VAL A 86 -6.25 -4.24 -10.35
C VAL A 86 -6.50 -3.92 -11.82
N SER A 87 -7.16 -4.82 -12.56
CA SER A 87 -7.50 -4.65 -13.98
C SER A 87 -6.28 -4.39 -14.88
N LEU A 88 -5.17 -5.08 -14.64
CA LEU A 88 -4.02 -5.05 -15.52
C LEU A 88 -4.22 -6.08 -16.66
N ASP A 89 -3.94 -5.66 -17.90
CA ASP A 89 -4.04 -6.52 -19.07
C ASP A 89 -3.05 -7.71 -18.97
N GLU A 90 -3.53 -8.93 -19.19
CA GLU A 90 -2.72 -10.15 -19.08
C GLU A 90 -1.54 -10.17 -20.08
N ARG A 91 -1.66 -9.49 -21.22
CA ARG A 91 -0.58 -9.35 -22.20
C ARG A 91 0.65 -8.66 -21.63
N LEU A 92 0.51 -7.89 -20.54
CA LEU A 92 1.61 -7.18 -19.89
C LEU A 92 2.35 -8.01 -18.84
N TYR A 93 1.89 -9.21 -18.47
CA TYR A 93 2.44 -9.96 -17.37
C TYR A 93 3.90 -10.38 -17.57
N ASP A 94 4.30 -10.61 -18.82
CA ASP A 94 5.68 -10.94 -19.19
C ASP A 94 6.53 -9.70 -19.53
N HIS A 95 5.94 -8.50 -19.59
CA HIS A 95 6.68 -7.25 -19.80
C HIS A 95 7.53 -6.93 -18.57
N ARG A 96 8.62 -6.21 -18.78
CA ARG A 96 9.44 -5.63 -17.71
C ARG A 96 8.81 -4.31 -17.25
N SER A 97 9.11 -3.89 -16.02
CA SER A 97 8.52 -2.67 -15.48
C SER A 97 8.89 -1.40 -16.26
N ASN A 98 10.05 -1.35 -16.91
CA ASN A 98 10.47 -0.23 -17.77
C ASN A 98 9.74 -0.15 -19.13
N GLU A 99 8.92 -1.14 -19.45
CA GLU A 99 8.08 -1.18 -20.66
C GLU A 99 6.65 -0.73 -20.39
N LEU A 100 6.35 -0.33 -19.14
CA LEU A 100 5.02 0.04 -18.67
C LEU A 100 4.87 1.56 -18.54
N SER A 101 3.63 2.05 -18.71
CA SER A 101 3.26 3.41 -18.31
C SER A 101 3.27 3.56 -16.78
N GLY A 102 3.33 4.82 -16.27
CA GLY A 102 3.29 5.10 -14.84
C GLY A 102 2.07 4.47 -14.14
N GLY A 103 0.89 4.59 -14.71
CA GLY A 103 -0.32 3.99 -14.15
C GLY A 103 -0.34 2.45 -14.22
N GLN A 104 0.30 1.85 -15.22
CA GLN A 104 0.48 0.40 -15.26
C GLN A 104 1.46 -0.05 -14.18
N MET A 105 2.59 0.66 -13.99
CA MET A 105 3.55 0.39 -12.91
C MET A 105 2.89 0.49 -11.53
N GLN A 106 2.03 1.50 -11.31
CA GLN A 106 1.33 1.66 -10.05
C GLN A 106 0.33 0.53 -9.81
N ARG A 107 -0.41 0.09 -10.82
CA ARG A 107 -1.28 -1.09 -10.68
C ARG A 107 -0.50 -2.36 -10.35
N VAL A 108 0.69 -2.56 -10.93
CA VAL A 108 1.58 -3.66 -10.55
C VAL A 108 2.04 -3.54 -9.11
N ALA A 109 2.39 -2.33 -8.64
CA ALA A 109 2.77 -2.09 -7.24
C ALA A 109 1.60 -2.39 -6.28
N ILE A 110 0.37 -2.00 -6.64
CA ILE A 110 -0.83 -2.34 -5.86
C ILE A 110 -1.07 -3.86 -5.86
N ALA A 111 -0.98 -4.54 -7.01
CA ALA A 111 -1.13 -5.99 -7.08
C ALA A 111 -0.09 -6.71 -6.22
N ARG A 112 1.16 -6.25 -6.22
CA ARG A 112 2.23 -6.76 -5.36
C ARG A 112 1.89 -6.57 -3.88
N ALA A 113 1.33 -5.43 -3.50
CA ALA A 113 0.91 -5.18 -2.12
C ALA A 113 -0.23 -6.11 -1.68
N LEU A 114 -1.11 -6.51 -2.60
CA LEU A 114 -2.30 -7.34 -2.34
C LEU A 114 -2.03 -8.85 -2.30
N VAL A 115 -0.93 -9.32 -2.88
CA VAL A 115 -0.72 -10.74 -3.22
C VAL A 115 -0.73 -11.68 -2.02
N ASN A 116 -0.37 -11.18 -0.83
CA ASN A 116 -0.41 -11.92 0.45
C ASN A 116 -1.72 -11.70 1.23
N ASP A 117 -2.73 -11.06 0.62
CA ASP A 117 -4.00 -10.75 1.27
C ASP A 117 -3.83 -9.97 2.59
N PRO A 118 -3.16 -8.80 2.58
CA PRO A 118 -2.78 -8.09 3.79
C PRO A 118 -4.00 -7.56 4.55
N ALA A 119 -3.84 -7.42 5.88
CA ALA A 119 -4.81 -6.76 6.76
C ALA A 119 -4.81 -5.23 6.57
N LEU A 120 -3.64 -4.66 6.24
CA LEU A 120 -3.45 -3.22 6.09
C LEU A 120 -2.61 -2.91 4.85
N ILE A 121 -3.08 -1.97 4.04
CA ILE A 121 -2.35 -1.42 2.90
C ILE A 121 -1.89 0.00 3.26
N LEU A 122 -0.58 0.24 3.19
CA LEU A 122 0.04 1.54 3.39
C LEU A 122 0.42 2.13 2.04
N ALA A 123 -0.19 3.24 1.64
CA ALA A 123 0.05 3.91 0.37
C ALA A 123 0.65 5.29 0.60
N ASP A 124 1.91 5.48 0.20
CA ASP A 124 2.64 6.74 0.33
C ASP A 124 2.66 7.48 -1.00
N GLU A 125 1.96 8.61 -1.06
CA GLU A 125 1.80 9.46 -2.25
C GLU A 125 1.52 8.65 -3.53
N PRO A 126 0.51 7.77 -3.54
CA PRO A 126 0.37 6.77 -4.60
C PRO A 126 0.02 7.34 -5.98
N THR A 127 -0.33 8.63 -6.05
CA THR A 127 -0.66 9.35 -7.29
C THR A 127 0.37 10.40 -7.67
N GLY A 128 1.34 10.70 -6.82
CA GLY A 128 2.23 11.84 -6.96
C GLY A 128 3.15 11.85 -8.20
N ASN A 129 3.30 10.72 -8.90
CA ASN A 129 4.05 10.61 -10.15
C ASN A 129 3.16 10.32 -11.36
N LEU A 130 1.85 10.56 -11.25
CA LEU A 130 0.87 10.25 -12.29
C LEU A 130 0.18 11.54 -12.78
N ASP A 131 -0.27 11.54 -14.02
CA ASP A 131 -1.22 12.53 -14.50
C ASP A 131 -2.58 12.34 -13.81
N THR A 132 -3.41 13.40 -13.80
CA THR A 132 -4.69 13.42 -13.09
C THR A 132 -5.61 12.25 -13.49
N ALA A 133 -5.76 11.98 -14.78
CA ALA A 133 -6.66 10.91 -15.23
C ALA A 133 -6.19 9.53 -14.79
N THR A 134 -4.88 9.29 -14.81
CA THR A 134 -4.26 8.06 -14.32
C THR A 134 -4.33 7.97 -12.80
N GLY A 135 -4.13 9.08 -12.09
CA GLY A 135 -4.31 9.18 -10.64
C GLY A 135 -5.73 8.78 -10.20
N ASP A 136 -6.74 9.30 -10.88
CA ASP A 136 -8.15 8.96 -10.62
C ASP A 136 -8.42 7.46 -10.79
N MET A 137 -7.84 6.82 -11.80
CA MET A 137 -7.97 5.37 -11.98
C MET A 137 -7.33 4.58 -10.84
N VAL A 138 -6.21 5.05 -10.31
CA VAL A 138 -5.54 4.44 -9.14
C VAL A 138 -6.39 4.63 -7.88
N LEU A 139 -6.92 5.83 -7.62
CA LEU A 139 -7.80 6.10 -6.49
C LEU A 139 -9.09 5.28 -6.55
N ASN A 140 -9.68 5.12 -7.74
CA ASN A 140 -10.82 4.23 -7.94
C ASN A 140 -10.48 2.75 -7.66
N THR A 141 -9.24 2.33 -7.89
CA THR A 141 -8.78 0.99 -7.49
C THR A 141 -8.76 0.86 -5.96
N PHE A 142 -8.23 1.85 -5.24
CA PHE A 142 -8.27 1.86 -3.77
C PHE A 142 -9.70 1.87 -3.22
N LYS A 143 -10.63 2.65 -3.82
CA LYS A 143 -12.05 2.63 -3.43
C LYS A 143 -12.65 1.23 -3.55
N ARG A 144 -12.44 0.55 -4.67
CA ARG A 144 -12.93 -0.84 -4.85
C ARG A 144 -12.35 -1.80 -3.83
N LEU A 145 -11.08 -1.66 -3.47
CA LEU A 145 -10.43 -2.48 -2.44
C LEU A 145 -11.03 -2.22 -1.06
N ARG A 146 -11.28 -0.95 -0.70
CA ARG A 146 -11.98 -0.56 0.52
C ARG A 146 -13.39 -1.17 0.56
N ASP A 147 -14.15 -1.05 -0.53
CA ASP A 147 -15.51 -1.59 -0.63
C ASP A 147 -15.52 -3.13 -0.53
N ALA A 148 -14.40 -3.78 -0.89
CA ALA A 148 -14.15 -5.21 -0.66
C ALA A 148 -13.66 -5.53 0.76
N GLY A 149 -13.66 -4.55 1.69
CA GLY A 149 -13.32 -4.75 3.10
C GLY A 149 -11.84 -4.58 3.46
N LYS A 150 -11.00 -4.06 2.55
CA LYS A 150 -9.59 -3.80 2.87
C LYS A 150 -9.41 -2.50 3.63
N THR A 151 -8.55 -2.51 4.65
CA THR A 151 -8.12 -1.30 5.34
C THR A 151 -6.96 -0.65 4.59
N ILE A 152 -7.08 0.65 4.27
CA ILE A 152 -6.09 1.40 3.52
C ILE A 152 -5.73 2.66 4.29
N VAL A 153 -4.45 2.86 4.58
CA VAL A 153 -3.90 4.14 5.07
C VAL A 153 -3.18 4.80 3.90
N LEU A 154 -3.75 5.92 3.44
CA LEU A 154 -3.21 6.69 2.35
C LEU A 154 -2.54 7.95 2.91
N ILE A 155 -1.27 8.16 2.61
CA ILE A 155 -0.50 9.34 2.99
C ILE A 155 -0.40 10.23 1.77
N THR A 156 -0.87 11.47 1.91
CA THR A 156 -0.77 12.47 0.84
C THR A 156 -0.64 13.89 1.42
N HIS A 157 -0.20 14.81 0.60
CA HIS A 157 -0.26 16.24 0.85
C HIS A 157 -1.33 16.93 -0.03
N GLU A 158 -1.96 16.20 -0.94
CA GLU A 158 -2.98 16.69 -1.87
C GLU A 158 -4.38 16.59 -1.24
N PRO A 159 -5.09 17.73 -1.06
CA PRO A 159 -6.44 17.73 -0.48
C PRO A 159 -7.45 16.92 -1.30
N ASP A 160 -7.36 16.98 -2.63
CA ASP A 160 -8.26 16.27 -3.53
C ASP A 160 -8.11 14.74 -3.38
N VAL A 161 -6.88 14.26 -3.21
CA VAL A 161 -6.61 12.84 -2.94
C VAL A 161 -7.14 12.45 -1.55
N ALA A 162 -6.93 13.29 -0.53
CA ALA A 162 -7.43 13.06 0.82
C ALA A 162 -8.97 12.99 0.90
N ALA A 163 -9.67 13.74 0.05
CA ALA A 163 -11.14 13.73 -0.02
C ALA A 163 -11.74 12.38 -0.44
N HIS A 164 -10.93 11.45 -0.97
CA HIS A 164 -11.36 10.09 -1.30
C HIS A 164 -11.40 9.14 -0.09
N ALA A 165 -10.85 9.54 1.07
CA ALA A 165 -10.82 8.73 2.29
C ALA A 165 -12.10 8.90 3.12
N ASP A 166 -12.50 7.86 3.85
CA ASP A 166 -13.62 7.92 4.78
C ASP A 166 -13.30 8.74 6.05
N ARG A 167 -12.01 8.81 6.40
CA ARG A 167 -11.50 9.55 7.54
C ARG A 167 -10.17 10.22 7.19
N VAL A 168 -10.04 11.48 7.53
CA VAL A 168 -8.80 12.26 7.30
C VAL A 168 -8.19 12.63 8.65
N VAL A 169 -6.88 12.40 8.79
CA VAL A 169 -6.10 12.76 9.96
C VAL A 169 -4.92 13.64 9.52
N HIS A 170 -4.79 14.79 10.13
CA HIS A 170 -3.68 15.70 9.87
C HIS A 170 -2.55 15.51 10.88
N ILE A 171 -1.30 15.55 10.37
CA ILE A 171 -0.10 15.54 11.21
C ILE A 171 0.57 16.90 11.11
N ARG A 172 0.71 17.57 12.25
CA ARG A 172 1.46 18.81 12.36
C ARG A 172 2.33 18.78 13.63
N ASP A 173 3.62 19.06 13.49
CA ASP A 173 4.60 19.09 14.60
C ASP A 173 4.56 17.83 15.50
N GLY A 174 4.45 16.65 14.87
CA GLY A 174 4.39 15.36 15.57
C GLY A 174 3.08 15.03 16.27
N ARG A 175 2.06 15.89 16.15
CA ARG A 175 0.72 15.69 16.73
C ARG A 175 -0.32 15.32 15.67
N LEU A 176 -1.27 14.47 16.04
CA LEU A 176 -2.40 14.07 15.21
C LEU A 176 -3.61 14.96 15.53
N TYR A 177 -4.28 15.42 14.46
CA TYR A 177 -5.52 16.18 14.53
C TYR A 177 -6.54 15.51 13.61
N GLU A 178 -7.75 15.27 14.11
CA GLU A 178 -8.84 14.82 13.25
C GLU A 178 -9.33 16.01 12.40
N GLY A 179 -9.35 15.81 11.09
CA GLY A 179 -9.94 16.77 10.16
C GLY A 179 -11.43 16.48 10.00
N ALA A 180 -12.27 17.51 10.10
CA ALA A 180 -13.64 17.42 9.62
C ALA A 180 -13.61 17.30 8.09
N HIS A 181 -14.46 16.45 7.51
CA HIS A 181 -14.74 16.46 6.08
C HIS A 181 -15.30 17.85 5.71
N GLY A 182 -14.55 18.64 4.94
CA GLY A 182 -15.00 19.87 4.30
C GLY A 182 -15.41 20.96 5.30
N GLY A 183 -14.50 21.85 5.68
CA GLY A 183 -14.83 23.06 6.42
C GLY A 183 -13.60 23.72 7.03
N GLU A 184 -13.38 24.96 6.65
CA GLU A 184 -12.43 25.89 7.25
C GLU A 184 -12.51 25.87 8.79
N GLY A 185 -11.36 25.91 9.45
CA GLY A 185 -11.28 26.45 10.79
C GLY A 185 -10.84 25.54 11.91
N ALA A 186 -9.57 25.17 11.93
CA ALA A 186 -8.86 25.06 13.20
C ALA A 186 -7.76 26.12 13.20
N ARG A 187 -8.09 27.34 13.62
CA ARG A 187 -7.11 28.31 14.15
C ARG A 187 -6.75 27.88 15.58
N PRO A 188 -5.48 28.18 16.00
CA PRO A 188 -4.90 27.73 17.25
C PRO A 188 -5.64 28.20 18.49
#